data_708c11b00edce6e95bc12b83d8cfcd8a
#
_entry.id   708c11b00edce6e95bc12b83d8cfcd8a
#
_cell.length_a   1.000
_cell.length_b   1.000
_cell.length_c   1.000
_cell.angle_alpha   90.00
_cell.angle_beta   90.00
_cell.angle_gamma   90.00
#
_symmetry.space_group_name_H-M   'P 1'
#
loop_
_entity.id
_entity.type
_entity.pdbx_description
1 polymer ?
#
loop_
_entity_poly.entity_id
_entity_poly.type
_entity_poly.pdbx_seq_one_letter_code
_entity_poly.pdbx_strand_id
1 'polypeptide(L)'
;PSSSTMVMPLSHYQEPCKGFYQFEHLHRSLYYMHSAVSGAAYGSNSNSLLFCKDMFMQGQGFLGSLHLIGGEYEILTNRYATREETSVFVNPKAQLIQQTPSRHIWRNRAVAAWEIRRHLKHGFITRLTYITDQIVLHLSYIVLIGLAVASGITQHWISLGVAAFLFLCLLFTRIIQARKVIR
;
A
#
# COMPACT_ATOMS: atom_id res chain seq x y z
N PRO A 1 6.77 2.85 -26.54
CA PRO A 1 5.77 3.16 -25.57
C PRO A 1 4.83 1.97 -25.49
N SER A 2 5.02 1.14 -24.49
CA SER A 2 4.09 0.08 -24.18
C SER A 2 2.73 0.72 -23.89
N SER A 3 1.71 0.32 -24.60
CA SER A 3 0.34 0.76 -24.37
C SER A 3 -0.12 0.20 -23.02
N SER A 4 0.16 0.92 -21.94
CA SER A 4 -0.34 0.52 -20.62
C SER A 4 -1.86 0.64 -20.64
N THR A 5 -2.56 -0.43 -20.32
CA THR A 5 -4.03 -0.44 -20.18
C THR A 5 -4.48 0.12 -18.86
N MET A 6 -3.57 0.16 -17.86
CA MET A 6 -3.84 0.69 -16.53
C MET A 6 -2.66 1.49 -15.99
N VAL A 7 -2.93 2.65 -15.39
CA VAL A 7 -1.93 3.50 -14.74
C VAL A 7 -2.35 3.80 -13.30
N MET A 8 -1.45 3.53 -12.37
CA MET A 8 -1.65 3.76 -10.94
C MET A 8 -0.81 4.98 -10.50
N PRO A 9 -1.43 6.15 -10.29
CA PRO A 9 -0.72 7.33 -9.81
C PRO A 9 -0.48 7.27 -8.30
N LEU A 10 0.63 7.86 -7.83
CA LEU A 10 0.85 8.08 -6.42
C LEU A 10 -0.05 9.22 -5.93
N SER A 11 -0.60 9.06 -4.74
CA SER A 11 -1.38 10.10 -4.06
C SER A 11 -0.82 10.41 -2.68
N HIS A 12 -1.02 11.64 -2.22
CA HIS A 12 -0.65 12.07 -0.88
C HIS A 12 -1.75 12.96 -0.29
N TYR A 13 -1.75 13.14 1.01
CA TYR A 13 -2.72 14.05 1.65
C TYR A 13 -2.25 15.49 1.58
N GLN A 14 -3.22 16.40 1.44
CA GLN A 14 -3.00 17.84 1.52
C GLN A 14 -2.52 18.21 2.93
N GLU A 15 -1.53 19.08 2.99
CA GLU A 15 -1.09 19.65 4.27
C GLU A 15 -2.06 20.75 4.77
N PRO A 16 -2.24 20.91 6.10
CA PRO A 16 -1.59 20.14 7.16
C PRO A 16 -2.22 18.76 7.38
N CYS A 17 -1.39 17.70 7.40
CA CYS A 17 -1.81 16.33 7.68
C CYS A 17 -1.06 15.77 8.87
N LYS A 18 -1.73 14.93 9.68
CA LYS A 18 -1.04 14.19 10.74
C LYS A 18 -0.01 13.25 10.13
N GLY A 19 1.24 13.32 10.57
CA GLY A 19 2.34 12.54 10.03
C GLY A 19 2.06 11.04 10.00
N PHE A 20 1.31 10.51 10.99
CA PHE A 20 0.90 9.11 11.02
C PHE A 20 -0.04 8.73 9.85
N TYR A 21 -1.01 9.58 9.50
CA TYR A 21 -1.93 9.31 8.38
C TYR A 21 -1.20 9.36 7.05
N GLN A 22 -0.30 10.35 6.89
CA GLN A 22 0.52 10.45 5.69
C GLN A 22 1.46 9.26 5.55
N PHE A 23 2.12 8.85 6.63
CA PHE A 23 3.01 7.69 6.65
C PHE A 23 2.29 6.41 6.25
N GLU A 24 1.15 6.11 6.88
CA GLU A 24 0.36 4.91 6.59
C GLU A 24 -0.14 4.90 5.14
N HIS A 25 -0.63 6.06 4.66
CA HIS A 25 -1.12 6.20 3.30
C HIS A 25 -0.01 5.95 2.27
N LEU A 26 1.14 6.58 2.43
CA LEU A 26 2.28 6.39 1.54
C LEU A 26 2.84 4.97 1.59
N HIS A 27 2.95 4.39 2.78
CA HIS A 27 3.39 3.01 2.93
C HIS A 27 2.48 2.04 2.18
N ARG A 28 1.17 2.17 2.36
CA ARG A 28 0.17 1.35 1.68
C ARG A 28 0.20 1.55 0.16
N SER A 29 0.34 2.80 -0.29
CA SER A 29 0.47 3.11 -1.72
C SER A 29 1.71 2.45 -2.33
N LEU A 30 2.87 2.56 -1.67
CA LEU A 30 4.10 1.92 -2.12
C LEU A 30 4.00 0.39 -2.14
N TYR A 31 3.32 -0.20 -1.16
CA TYR A 31 3.07 -1.64 -1.15
C TYR A 31 2.27 -2.09 -2.38
N TYR A 32 1.16 -1.43 -2.67
CA TYR A 32 0.33 -1.77 -3.83
C TYR A 32 1.05 -1.54 -5.16
N MET A 33 1.79 -0.43 -5.28
CA MET A 33 2.58 -0.15 -6.47
C MET A 33 3.69 -1.19 -6.67
N HIS A 34 4.39 -1.56 -5.59
CA HIS A 34 5.40 -2.60 -5.65
C HIS A 34 4.79 -3.96 -6.05
N SER A 35 3.63 -4.32 -5.52
CA SER A 35 2.94 -5.56 -5.91
C SER A 35 2.53 -5.55 -7.38
N ALA A 36 2.05 -4.43 -7.91
CA ALA A 36 1.70 -4.28 -9.31
C ALA A 36 2.92 -4.46 -10.24
N VAL A 37 4.04 -3.80 -9.93
CA VAL A 37 5.29 -3.94 -10.70
C VAL A 37 5.88 -5.34 -10.60
N SER A 38 5.64 -6.05 -9.51
CA SER A 38 6.15 -7.43 -9.27
C SER A 38 5.27 -8.52 -9.89
N GLY A 39 4.11 -8.18 -10.45
CA GLY A 39 3.24 -9.12 -11.15
C GLY A 39 2.06 -9.66 -10.36
N ALA A 40 1.86 -9.21 -9.12
CA ALA A 40 0.75 -9.62 -8.27
C ALA A 40 -0.03 -8.38 -7.79
N ALA A 41 -0.68 -7.66 -8.71
CA ALA A 41 -1.48 -6.49 -8.37
C ALA A 41 -2.61 -6.86 -7.41
N TYR A 42 -2.44 -6.50 -6.14
CA TYR A 42 -3.41 -6.82 -5.10
C TYR A 42 -4.57 -5.83 -5.05
N GLY A 43 -4.29 -4.55 -5.26
CA GLY A 43 -5.27 -3.47 -5.20
C GLY A 43 -4.64 -2.11 -5.44
N SER A 44 -5.38 -1.06 -5.20
CA SER A 44 -4.91 0.32 -5.27
C SER A 44 -5.30 1.08 -4.01
N ASN A 45 -4.41 1.91 -3.50
CA ASN A 45 -4.72 2.84 -2.40
C ASN A 45 -5.03 4.26 -2.91
N SER A 46 -5.01 4.43 -4.23
CA SER A 46 -5.32 5.71 -4.85
C SER A 46 -6.82 5.82 -5.13
N ASN A 47 -7.40 6.98 -4.85
CA ASN A 47 -8.76 7.32 -5.27
C ASN A 47 -8.80 7.70 -6.77
N SER A 48 -7.76 7.39 -7.51
CA SER A 48 -7.66 7.64 -8.93
C SER A 48 -6.93 6.51 -9.62
N LEU A 49 -7.47 6.09 -10.72
CA LEU A 49 -6.96 5.04 -11.56
C LEU A 49 -7.27 5.41 -13.00
N LEU A 50 -6.26 5.40 -13.87
CA LEU A 50 -6.46 5.52 -15.30
C LEU A 50 -6.50 4.12 -15.89
N PHE A 51 -7.52 3.84 -16.70
CA PHE A 51 -7.69 2.53 -17.34
C PHE A 51 -8.32 2.67 -18.73
N CYS A 52 -8.05 1.69 -19.57
CA CYS A 52 -8.61 1.63 -20.90
C CYS A 52 -10.12 1.38 -20.84
N LYS A 53 -10.90 2.22 -21.53
CA LYS A 53 -12.36 2.12 -21.58
C LYS A 53 -12.83 0.76 -22.12
N ASP A 54 -12.18 0.26 -23.16
CA ASP A 54 -12.59 -1.00 -23.81
C ASP A 54 -12.41 -2.19 -22.87
N MET A 55 -11.30 -2.25 -22.11
CA MET A 55 -11.08 -3.25 -21.09
C MET A 55 -12.18 -3.22 -20.02
N PHE A 56 -12.57 -2.03 -19.57
CA PHE A 56 -13.61 -1.85 -18.56
C PHE A 56 -14.98 -2.31 -19.07
N MET A 57 -15.35 -1.95 -20.31
CA MET A 57 -16.64 -2.31 -20.90
C MET A 57 -16.73 -3.81 -21.20
N GLN A 58 -15.68 -4.42 -21.75
CA GLN A 58 -15.62 -5.86 -22.01
C GLN A 58 -15.68 -6.69 -20.72
N GLY A 59 -15.06 -6.18 -19.65
CA GLY A 59 -15.07 -6.82 -18.36
C GLY A 59 -16.33 -6.57 -17.51
N GLN A 60 -17.39 -6.01 -18.10
CA GLN A 60 -18.65 -5.69 -17.42
C GLN A 60 -18.52 -4.65 -16.28
N GLY A 61 -17.47 -3.84 -16.28
CA GLY A 61 -17.27 -2.74 -15.34
C GLY A 61 -17.39 -3.16 -13.87
N PHE A 62 -18.32 -2.54 -13.16
CA PHE A 62 -18.55 -2.80 -11.73
C PHE A 62 -19.63 -3.85 -11.41
N LEU A 63 -20.22 -4.50 -12.40
CA LEU A 63 -21.40 -5.38 -12.22
C LEU A 63 -21.20 -6.44 -11.12
N GLY A 64 -20.02 -6.98 -10.95
CA GLY A 64 -19.74 -7.97 -9.91
C GLY A 64 -19.46 -7.39 -8.50
N SER A 65 -19.52 -6.07 -8.32
CA SER A 65 -19.13 -5.38 -7.07
C SER A 65 -20.10 -4.29 -6.61
N LEU A 66 -21.27 -4.18 -7.21
CA LEU A 66 -22.27 -3.15 -6.88
C LEU A 66 -22.82 -3.25 -5.45
N HIS A 67 -22.66 -4.40 -4.79
CA HIS A 67 -23.08 -4.62 -3.40
C HIS A 67 -22.06 -4.07 -2.38
N LEU A 68 -20.86 -3.66 -2.83
CA LEU A 68 -19.82 -3.14 -1.96
C LEU A 68 -19.88 -1.61 -1.91
N ILE A 69 -19.74 -1.05 -0.72
CA ILE A 69 -19.68 0.39 -0.51
C ILE A 69 -18.22 0.83 -0.57
N GLY A 70 -17.80 1.40 -1.69
CA GLY A 70 -16.43 1.82 -1.93
C GLY A 70 -15.53 0.70 -2.47
N GLY A 71 -14.25 1.00 -2.68
CA GLY A 71 -13.24 0.03 -3.15
C GLY A 71 -13.29 -0.24 -4.64
N GLU A 72 -13.95 0.59 -5.41
CA GLU A 72 -14.07 0.47 -6.85
C GLU A 72 -12.69 0.36 -7.52
N TYR A 73 -11.74 1.18 -7.09
CA TYR A 73 -10.37 1.18 -7.62
C TYR A 73 -9.57 -0.06 -7.20
N GLU A 74 -9.76 -0.54 -5.96
CA GLU A 74 -9.13 -1.78 -5.49
C GLU A 74 -9.63 -2.98 -6.30
N ILE A 75 -10.93 -3.05 -6.53
CA ILE A 75 -11.57 -4.14 -7.27
C ILE A 75 -11.17 -4.12 -8.75
N LEU A 76 -11.17 -2.94 -9.39
CA LEU A 76 -10.72 -2.80 -10.77
C LEU A 76 -9.27 -3.22 -10.93
N THR A 77 -8.39 -2.73 -10.05
CA THR A 77 -6.98 -3.11 -10.07
C THR A 77 -6.83 -4.62 -9.90
N ASN A 78 -7.50 -5.20 -8.93
CA ASN A 78 -7.44 -6.62 -8.66
C ASN A 78 -7.93 -7.49 -9.81
N ARG A 79 -8.94 -7.01 -10.57
CA ARG A 79 -9.55 -7.75 -11.65
C ARG A 79 -8.76 -7.65 -12.96
N TYR A 80 -8.20 -6.47 -13.25
CA TYR A 80 -7.68 -6.16 -14.58
C TYR A 80 -6.19 -5.84 -14.63
N ALA A 81 -5.54 -5.54 -13.50
CA ALA A 81 -4.13 -5.23 -13.53
C ALA A 81 -3.29 -6.47 -13.85
N THR A 82 -2.46 -6.35 -14.89
CA THR A 82 -1.43 -7.32 -15.25
C THR A 82 -0.06 -6.68 -15.13
N ARG A 83 0.99 -7.48 -15.01
CA ARG A 83 2.36 -6.97 -14.89
C ARG A 83 2.80 -6.21 -16.15
N GLU A 84 2.43 -6.72 -17.31
CA GLU A 84 2.86 -6.21 -18.60
C GLU A 84 2.16 -4.89 -18.97
N GLU A 85 0.92 -4.72 -18.53
CA GLU A 85 0.04 -3.63 -18.95
C GLU A 85 -0.26 -2.61 -17.86
N THR A 86 0.27 -2.83 -16.65
CA THR A 86 0.07 -1.90 -15.54
C THR A 86 1.32 -1.07 -15.32
N SER A 87 1.17 0.25 -15.41
CA SER A 87 2.23 1.21 -15.12
C SER A 87 1.97 1.94 -13.81
N VAL A 88 3.05 2.20 -13.09
CA VAL A 88 3.04 3.00 -11.86
C VAL A 88 3.59 4.38 -12.18
N PHE A 89 2.89 5.43 -11.75
CA PHE A 89 3.28 6.79 -12.03
C PHE A 89 3.57 7.57 -10.75
N VAL A 90 4.84 7.93 -10.54
CA VAL A 90 5.35 8.52 -9.29
C VAL A 90 5.83 9.97 -9.49
N ASN A 91 5.73 10.51 -10.73
CA ASN A 91 6.21 11.86 -11.02
C ASN A 91 5.53 12.90 -10.13
N PRO A 92 6.28 13.79 -9.45
CA PRO A 92 5.72 14.82 -8.57
C PRO A 92 4.65 15.71 -9.22
N LYS A 93 4.76 15.97 -10.52
CA LYS A 93 3.80 16.82 -11.27
C LYS A 93 2.45 16.13 -11.53
N ALA A 94 2.38 14.82 -11.36
CA ALA A 94 1.16 14.03 -11.60
C ALA A 94 0.69 13.28 -10.35
N GLN A 95 1.23 13.63 -9.19
CA GLN A 95 0.72 13.12 -7.92
C GLN A 95 -0.65 13.73 -7.62
N LEU A 96 -1.52 12.91 -7.08
CA LEU A 96 -2.85 13.34 -6.69
C LEU A 96 -2.86 13.80 -5.25
N ILE A 97 -3.38 15.00 -5.05
CA ILE A 97 -3.55 15.57 -3.72
C ILE A 97 -4.95 15.19 -3.22
N GLN A 98 -5.01 14.46 -2.13
CA GLN A 98 -6.27 14.08 -1.47
C GLN A 98 -6.50 14.97 -0.25
N GLN A 99 -7.78 15.22 0.07
CA GLN A 99 -8.12 15.88 1.32
C GLN A 99 -7.70 15.04 2.52
N THR A 100 -7.12 15.72 3.52
CA THR A 100 -6.76 15.09 4.79
C THR A 100 -8.01 14.53 5.47
N PRO A 101 -8.06 13.21 5.77
CA PRO A 101 -9.23 12.61 6.38
C PRO A 101 -9.37 13.04 7.85
N SER A 102 -10.60 13.27 8.29
CA SER A 102 -10.87 13.31 9.72
C SER A 102 -10.63 11.93 10.36
N ARG A 103 -10.43 11.87 11.69
CA ARG A 103 -10.22 10.60 12.40
C ARG A 103 -11.34 9.57 12.13
N HIS A 104 -12.57 10.04 12.05
CA HIS A 104 -13.72 9.18 11.76
C HIS A 104 -13.65 8.61 10.33
N ILE A 105 -13.41 9.45 9.34
CA ILE A 105 -13.28 9.04 7.94
C ILE A 105 -12.11 8.08 7.78
N TRP A 106 -10.96 8.36 8.40
CA TRP A 106 -9.79 7.49 8.35
C TRP A 106 -10.10 6.08 8.89
N ARG A 107 -10.77 6.00 10.06
CA ARG A 107 -11.18 4.72 10.64
C ARG A 107 -12.17 3.97 9.77
N ASN A 108 -13.17 4.67 9.24
CA ASN A 108 -14.16 4.05 8.35
C ASN A 108 -13.52 3.51 7.07
N ARG A 109 -12.56 4.23 6.48
CA ARG A 109 -11.78 3.75 5.32
C ARG A 109 -10.98 2.49 5.68
N ALA A 110 -10.39 2.41 6.85
CA ALA A 110 -9.67 1.23 7.29
C ALA A 110 -10.60 0.01 7.41
N VAL A 111 -11.80 0.18 8.00
CA VAL A 111 -12.81 -0.89 8.11
C VAL A 111 -13.31 -1.30 6.73
N ALA A 112 -13.67 -0.35 5.87
CA ALA A 112 -14.11 -0.62 4.50
C ALA A 112 -13.05 -1.38 3.70
N ALA A 113 -11.78 -1.00 3.81
CA ALA A 113 -10.69 -1.70 3.16
C ALA A 113 -10.55 -3.15 3.63
N TRP A 114 -10.83 -3.46 4.90
CA TRP A 114 -10.87 -4.84 5.40
C TRP A 114 -12.00 -5.65 4.75
N GLU A 115 -13.18 -5.06 4.61
CA GLU A 115 -14.32 -5.74 3.99
C GLU A 115 -14.07 -5.98 2.49
N ILE A 116 -13.62 -4.96 1.76
CA ILE A 116 -13.31 -5.06 0.33
C ILE A 116 -12.32 -6.17 0.05
N ARG A 117 -11.29 -6.34 0.89
CA ARG A 117 -10.26 -7.38 0.73
C ARG A 117 -10.79 -8.80 0.77
N ARG A 118 -11.92 -9.04 1.41
CA ARG A 118 -12.56 -10.37 1.40
C ARG A 118 -13.08 -10.76 0.03
N HIS A 119 -13.39 -9.76 -0.80
CA HIS A 119 -13.95 -9.92 -2.14
C HIS A 119 -12.89 -9.88 -3.25
N LEU A 120 -11.63 -9.56 -2.91
CA LEU A 120 -10.56 -9.55 -3.88
C LEU A 120 -10.14 -10.99 -4.23
N LYS A 121 -9.90 -11.24 -5.53
CA LYS A 121 -9.42 -12.54 -6.02
C LYS A 121 -7.92 -12.66 -5.82
N HIS A 122 -7.49 -13.55 -4.93
CA HIS A 122 -6.05 -13.78 -4.70
C HIS A 122 -5.75 -15.20 -4.28
N GLY A 123 -4.52 -15.61 -4.62
CA GLY A 123 -3.91 -16.78 -4.00
C GLY A 123 -3.68 -16.56 -2.50
N PHE A 124 -3.68 -17.63 -1.74
CA PHE A 124 -3.40 -17.65 -0.30
C PHE A 124 -2.09 -16.92 0.04
N ILE A 125 -1.05 -17.14 -0.76
CA ILE A 125 0.29 -16.52 -0.57
C ILE A 125 0.23 -15.00 -0.64
N THR A 126 -0.45 -14.43 -1.63
CA THR A 126 -0.56 -12.96 -1.77
C THR A 126 -1.30 -12.33 -0.59
N ARG A 127 -2.34 -12.99 -0.09
CA ARG A 127 -3.06 -12.55 1.10
C ARG A 127 -2.17 -12.61 2.34
N LEU A 128 -1.42 -13.69 2.50
CA LEU A 128 -0.50 -13.89 3.62
C LEU A 128 0.61 -12.84 3.62
N THR A 129 1.25 -12.59 2.48
CA THR A 129 2.31 -11.57 2.36
C THR A 129 1.82 -10.17 2.70
N TYR A 130 0.60 -9.82 2.27
CA TYR A 130 0.00 -8.53 2.62
C TYR A 130 -0.26 -8.41 4.13
N ILE A 131 -0.86 -9.42 4.76
CA ILE A 131 -1.12 -9.42 6.20
C ILE A 131 0.19 -9.33 6.98
N THR A 132 1.19 -10.12 6.58
CA THR A 132 2.52 -10.11 7.20
C THR A 132 3.18 -8.75 7.08
N ASP A 133 3.12 -8.11 5.91
CA ASP A 133 3.67 -6.76 5.72
C ASP A 133 3.01 -5.73 6.63
N GLN A 134 1.69 -5.77 6.82
CA GLN A 134 0.98 -4.86 7.72
C GLN A 134 1.33 -5.12 9.21
N ILE A 135 1.43 -6.38 9.61
CA ILE A 135 1.86 -6.73 10.97
C ILE A 135 3.29 -6.27 11.22
N VAL A 136 4.20 -6.57 10.30
CA VAL A 136 5.61 -6.15 10.41
C VAL A 136 5.72 -4.62 10.44
N LEU A 137 4.92 -3.89 9.66
CA LEU A 137 4.93 -2.43 9.70
C LEU A 137 4.60 -1.88 11.09
N HIS A 138 3.51 -2.35 11.68
CA HIS A 138 3.01 -1.74 12.91
C HIS A 138 3.67 -2.31 14.18
N LEU A 139 3.89 -3.61 14.20
CA LEU A 139 4.39 -4.30 15.39
C LEU A 139 5.92 -4.20 15.54
N SER A 140 6.66 -4.28 14.44
CA SER A 140 8.12 -4.31 14.49
C SER A 140 8.73 -3.04 15.11
N TYR A 141 8.21 -1.87 14.78
CA TYR A 141 8.70 -0.62 15.36
C TYR A 141 8.45 -0.56 16.87
N ILE A 142 7.27 -0.98 17.31
CA ILE A 142 6.92 -1.01 18.75
C ILE A 142 7.83 -1.99 19.50
N VAL A 143 8.00 -3.19 18.95
CA VAL A 143 8.85 -4.23 19.55
C VAL A 143 10.31 -3.80 19.60
N LEU A 144 10.85 -3.24 18.52
CA LEU A 144 12.24 -2.80 18.47
C LEU A 144 12.52 -1.63 19.41
N ILE A 145 11.62 -0.66 19.50
CA ILE A 145 11.73 0.44 20.47
C ILE A 145 11.66 -0.11 21.89
N GLY A 146 10.68 -0.97 22.19
CA GLY A 146 10.57 -1.60 23.51
C GLY A 146 11.81 -2.41 23.88
N LEU A 147 12.37 -3.18 22.95
CA LEU A 147 13.59 -3.94 23.15
C LEU A 147 14.80 -3.03 23.38
N ALA A 148 14.93 -1.95 22.61
CA ALA A 148 16.02 -0.99 22.79
C ALA A 148 15.97 -0.30 24.17
N VAL A 149 14.79 0.14 24.60
CA VAL A 149 14.58 0.74 25.91
C VAL A 149 14.89 -0.25 27.03
N ALA A 150 14.34 -1.47 26.96
CA ALA A 150 14.58 -2.51 27.96
C ALA A 150 16.08 -2.87 28.04
N SER A 151 16.76 -3.02 26.89
CA SER A 151 18.19 -3.30 26.82
C SER A 151 19.05 -2.16 27.37
N GLY A 152 18.64 -0.91 27.16
CA GLY A 152 19.32 0.26 27.75
C GLY A 152 19.23 0.28 29.29
N ILE A 153 18.03 -0.01 29.83
CA ILE A 153 17.79 -0.06 31.27
C ILE A 153 18.59 -1.21 31.93
N THR A 154 18.61 -2.38 31.30
CA THR A 154 19.30 -3.57 31.83
C THR A 154 20.77 -3.64 31.46
N GLN A 155 21.31 -2.64 30.75
CA GLN A 155 22.69 -2.54 30.28
C GLN A 155 23.16 -3.76 29.44
N HIS A 156 22.21 -4.40 28.76
CA HIS A 156 22.49 -5.51 27.82
C HIS A 156 22.88 -4.98 26.45
N TRP A 157 24.13 -4.57 26.26
CA TRP A 157 24.66 -3.96 25.04
C TRP A 157 24.49 -4.82 23.78
N ILE A 158 24.59 -6.16 23.94
CA ILE A 158 24.38 -7.08 22.80
C ILE A 158 22.97 -7.00 22.29
N SER A 159 21.97 -7.01 23.17
CA SER A 159 20.54 -6.91 22.78
C SER A 159 20.23 -5.55 22.14
N LEU A 160 20.86 -4.47 22.63
CA LEU A 160 20.74 -3.15 22.03
C LEU A 160 21.32 -3.13 20.61
N GLY A 161 22.49 -3.74 20.41
CA GLY A 161 23.11 -3.88 19.08
C GLY A 161 22.24 -4.66 18.10
N VAL A 162 21.63 -5.77 18.54
CA VAL A 162 20.71 -6.57 17.73
C VAL A 162 19.46 -5.77 17.36
N ALA A 163 18.86 -5.04 18.30
CA ALA A 163 17.68 -4.21 18.03
C ALA A 163 17.99 -3.10 17.00
N ALA A 164 19.15 -2.43 17.15
CA ALA A 164 19.60 -1.41 16.20
C ALA A 164 19.83 -2.00 14.79
N PHE A 165 20.48 -3.16 14.70
CA PHE A 165 20.73 -3.85 13.45
C PHE A 165 19.42 -4.23 12.74
N LEU A 166 18.46 -4.82 13.45
CA LEU A 166 17.15 -5.17 12.89
C LEU A 166 16.38 -3.94 12.42
N PHE A 167 16.46 -2.83 13.16
CA PHE A 167 15.86 -1.56 12.77
C PHE A 167 16.46 -1.05 11.44
N LEU A 168 17.78 -1.08 11.29
CA LEU A 168 18.45 -0.71 10.05
C LEU A 168 18.07 -1.63 8.89
N CYS A 169 17.96 -2.95 9.12
CA CYS A 169 17.49 -3.89 8.10
C CYS A 169 16.07 -3.57 7.62
N LEU A 170 15.16 -3.22 8.54
CA LEU A 170 13.80 -2.79 8.17
C LEU A 170 13.80 -1.51 7.34
N LEU A 171 14.56 -0.51 7.74
CA LEU A 171 14.70 0.73 6.95
C LEU A 171 15.26 0.44 5.56
N PHE A 172 16.29 -0.39 5.46
CA PHE A 172 16.92 -0.73 4.19
C PHE A 172 15.96 -1.45 3.24
N THR A 173 15.19 -2.41 3.75
CA THR A 173 14.17 -3.09 2.94
C THR A 173 13.11 -2.12 2.42
N ARG A 174 12.67 -1.15 3.22
CA ARG A 174 11.71 -0.12 2.79
C ARG A 174 12.30 0.82 1.74
N ILE A 175 13.57 1.20 1.86
CA ILE A 175 14.27 2.00 0.86
C ILE A 175 14.37 1.25 -0.46
N ILE A 176 14.68 -0.05 -0.45
CA ILE A 176 14.74 -0.87 -1.66
C ILE A 176 13.36 -0.95 -2.32
N GLN A 177 12.29 -1.19 -1.56
CA GLN A 177 10.93 -1.22 -2.08
C GLN A 177 10.56 0.12 -2.74
N ALA A 178 10.85 1.24 -2.07
CA ALA A 178 10.59 2.56 -2.62
C ALA A 178 11.39 2.81 -3.90
N ARG A 179 12.69 2.46 -3.94
CA ARG A 179 13.53 2.62 -5.14
C ARG A 179 13.02 1.80 -6.32
N LYS A 180 12.49 0.59 -6.08
CA LYS A 180 11.94 -0.26 -7.14
C LYS A 180 10.68 0.34 -7.78
N VAL A 181 9.91 1.11 -7.02
CA VAL A 181 8.70 1.81 -7.50
C VAL A 181 9.04 3.09 -8.25
N ILE A 182 10.12 3.80 -7.84
CA ILE A 182 10.51 5.09 -8.40
C ILE A 182 11.31 4.96 -9.71
N ARG A 183 11.90 3.79 -10.00
CA ARG A 183 12.58 3.50 -11.27
C ARG A 183 11.61 3.14 -12.38
#